data_d21a57cf28fa9d8ee3cd9c3757884989
#
_entry.id   d21a57cf28fa9d8ee3cd9c3757884989
#
_cell.length_a   1.000
_cell.length_b   1.000
_cell.length_c   1.000
_cell.angle_alpha   90.00
_cell.angle_beta   90.00
_cell.angle_gamma   90.00
#
_symmetry.space_group_name_H-M   'P 1'
#
loop_
_entity.id
_entity.type
_entity.pdbx_description
1 polymer ?
#
loop_
_entity_poly.entity_id
_entity_poly.type
_entity_poly.pdbx_seq_one_letter_code
_entity_poly.pdbx_strand_id
1 'polypeptide(L)'
;EENGFQMDLDEVRSKITPRTKAVVIVTPNNPTGGVLSERVLKELAEIAVANDLMVLSDEVYERLIYDGEKHVSIASLPGMKERTFTLNGMSKAYAMDGWRLGYVAAPEEYILAMNKFHQYNTTCAPNFVQLASAAALNEEGDEVNAMVREYKRRRDHAVKAINEIPGLSCQCPKGAFYIFINLSLIHISEPTRP
;
A
#
# COMPACT_ATOMS: atom_id res chain seq x y z
N GLU A 1 13.44 -8.88 -5.79
CA GLU A 1 12.71 -10.16 -5.77
C GLU A 1 13.24 -11.11 -4.69
N GLU A 2 14.56 -11.30 -4.58
CA GLU A 2 15.21 -12.28 -3.69
C GLU A 2 14.79 -12.17 -2.21
N ASN A 3 14.44 -10.96 -1.75
CA ASN A 3 13.99 -10.71 -0.38
C ASN A 3 12.46 -10.63 -0.23
N GLY A 4 11.68 -11.10 -1.22
CA GLY A 4 10.21 -11.02 -1.20
C GLY A 4 9.67 -9.59 -1.28
N PHE A 5 10.39 -8.69 -1.95
CA PHE A 5 10.04 -7.26 -2.07
C PHE A 5 9.97 -6.52 -0.72
N GLN A 6 10.72 -7.00 0.27
CA GLN A 6 10.91 -6.24 1.51
C GLN A 6 11.84 -5.05 1.26
N MET A 7 11.67 -4.00 2.05
CA MET A 7 12.54 -2.82 2.00
C MET A 7 13.94 -3.17 2.53
N ASP A 8 14.98 -2.74 1.81
CA ASP A 8 16.36 -2.79 2.28
C ASP A 8 16.63 -1.58 3.18
N LEU A 9 16.71 -1.84 4.47
CA LEU A 9 16.85 -0.78 5.47
C LEU A 9 18.26 -0.22 5.57
N ASP A 10 19.28 -0.97 5.15
CA ASP A 10 20.65 -0.45 5.06
C ASP A 10 20.77 0.53 3.89
N GLU A 11 20.11 0.22 2.78
CA GLU A 11 19.99 1.17 1.67
C GLU A 11 19.20 2.43 2.10
N VAL A 12 18.12 2.29 2.85
CA VAL A 12 17.38 3.44 3.40
C VAL A 12 18.29 4.31 4.25
N ARG A 13 19.02 3.72 5.20
CA ARG A 13 19.97 4.46 6.06
C ARG A 13 21.01 5.21 5.25
N SER A 14 21.56 4.58 4.22
CA SER A 14 22.58 5.18 3.37
C SER A 14 22.12 6.39 2.57
N LYS A 15 20.80 6.49 2.31
CA LYS A 15 20.19 7.57 1.52
C LYS A 15 19.68 8.74 2.36
N ILE A 16 19.66 8.60 3.69
CA ILE A 16 19.23 9.69 4.56
C ILE A 16 20.30 10.78 4.59
N THR A 17 19.86 12.03 4.41
CA THR A 17 20.70 13.23 4.45
C THR A 17 20.02 14.30 5.31
N PRO A 18 20.71 15.39 5.69
CA PRO A 18 20.08 16.51 6.40
C PRO A 18 18.88 17.17 5.66
N ARG A 19 18.73 16.89 4.36
CA ARG A 19 17.62 17.36 3.55
C ARG A 19 16.45 16.39 3.50
N THR A 20 16.62 15.16 3.96
CA THR A 20 15.55 14.13 4.00
C THR A 20 14.50 14.57 5.02
N LYS A 21 13.24 14.62 4.63
CA LYS A 21 12.12 15.04 5.48
C LYS A 21 11.11 13.93 5.74
N ALA A 22 11.00 13.00 4.78
CA ALA A 22 10.01 11.94 4.89
C ALA A 22 10.46 10.68 4.15
N VAL A 23 9.86 9.56 4.55
CA VAL A 23 9.89 8.29 3.84
C VAL A 23 8.48 7.97 3.36
N VAL A 24 8.34 7.53 2.12
CA VAL A 24 7.07 7.07 1.56
C VAL A 24 7.10 5.56 1.47
N ILE A 25 6.10 4.90 2.02
CA ILE A 25 5.91 3.45 1.93
C ILE A 25 4.52 3.14 1.37
N VAL A 26 4.43 2.02 0.66
CA VAL A 26 3.16 1.48 0.15
C VAL A 26 3.10 0.02 0.57
N THR A 27 2.15 -0.32 1.45
CA THR A 27 2.02 -1.68 1.95
C THR A 27 0.56 -2.04 2.26
N PRO A 28 0.01 -3.08 1.62
CA PRO A 28 0.56 -3.90 0.53
C PRO A 28 0.95 -3.10 -0.72
N ASN A 29 2.00 -3.51 -1.40
CA ASN A 29 2.67 -2.71 -2.42
C ASN A 29 2.01 -2.83 -3.81
N ASN A 30 1.89 -1.72 -4.47
CA ASN A 30 1.66 -1.59 -5.91
C ASN A 30 3.01 -1.21 -6.56
N PRO A 31 3.60 -2.01 -7.47
CA PRO A 31 2.97 -3.11 -8.22
C PRO A 31 3.38 -4.54 -7.79
N THR A 32 4.15 -4.71 -6.72
CA THR A 32 4.78 -6.01 -6.42
C THR A 32 3.89 -6.98 -5.66
N GLY A 33 2.84 -6.49 -4.99
CA GLY A 33 2.02 -7.29 -4.09
C GLY A 33 2.75 -7.70 -2.79
N GLY A 34 3.94 -7.12 -2.53
CA GLY A 34 4.68 -7.34 -1.29
C GLY A 34 3.98 -6.70 -0.10
N VAL A 35 4.05 -7.37 1.05
CA VAL A 35 3.57 -6.84 2.34
C VAL A 35 4.78 -6.65 3.23
N LEU A 36 5.00 -5.44 3.72
CA LEU A 36 6.10 -5.18 4.63
C LEU A 36 5.88 -5.90 5.95
N SER A 37 6.89 -6.68 6.37
CA SER A 37 6.82 -7.42 7.62
C SER A 37 6.87 -6.49 8.83
N GLU A 38 6.26 -6.90 9.93
CA GLU A 38 6.29 -6.15 11.19
C GLU A 38 7.73 -5.84 11.64
N ARG A 39 8.68 -6.77 11.39
CA ARG A 39 10.09 -6.55 11.67
C ARG A 39 10.65 -5.36 10.90
N VAL A 40 10.39 -5.32 9.59
CA VAL A 40 10.86 -4.22 8.72
C VAL A 40 10.22 -2.90 9.12
N LEU A 41 8.92 -2.91 9.45
CA LEU A 41 8.21 -1.70 9.89
C LEU A 41 8.74 -1.18 11.24
N LYS A 42 9.05 -2.07 12.20
CA LYS A 42 9.66 -1.67 13.49
C LYS A 42 11.01 -1.02 13.30
N GLU A 43 11.86 -1.62 12.49
CA GLU A 43 13.20 -1.07 12.23
C GLU A 43 13.13 0.24 11.42
N LEU A 44 12.19 0.36 10.47
CA LEU A 44 11.92 1.62 9.78
C LEU A 44 11.42 2.71 10.74
N ALA A 45 10.56 2.34 11.70
CA ALA A 45 10.09 3.26 12.73
C ALA A 45 11.24 3.80 13.58
N GLU A 46 12.18 2.94 14.00
CA GLU A 46 13.37 3.35 14.73
C GLU A 46 14.23 4.33 13.90
N ILE A 47 14.42 4.05 12.61
CA ILE A 47 15.13 4.94 11.68
C ILE A 47 14.41 6.29 11.58
N ALA A 48 13.09 6.29 11.41
CA ALA A 48 12.31 7.52 11.29
C ALA A 48 12.37 8.38 12.56
N VAL A 49 12.25 7.76 13.74
CA VAL A 49 12.36 8.45 15.02
C VAL A 49 13.77 9.02 15.22
N ALA A 50 14.81 8.23 14.97
CA ALA A 50 16.20 8.65 15.17
C ALA A 50 16.64 9.80 14.25
N ASN A 51 16.01 9.97 13.10
CA ASN A 51 16.35 10.99 12.11
C ASN A 51 15.27 12.09 11.99
N ASP A 52 14.28 12.11 12.88
CA ASP A 52 13.15 13.04 12.86
C ASP A 52 12.44 13.12 11.50
N LEU A 53 12.16 11.94 10.92
CA LEU A 53 11.49 11.82 9.62
C LEU A 53 10.00 11.62 9.80
N MET A 54 9.22 12.22 8.90
CA MET A 54 7.83 11.88 8.69
C MET A 54 7.71 10.60 7.87
N VAL A 55 6.59 9.88 8.00
CA VAL A 55 6.28 8.72 7.15
C VAL A 55 4.93 8.93 6.47
N LEU A 56 4.91 8.78 5.14
CA LEU A 56 3.69 8.70 4.37
C LEU A 56 3.44 7.23 4.06
N SER A 57 2.43 6.65 4.70
CA SER A 57 2.07 5.24 4.56
C SER A 57 0.80 5.10 3.73
N ASP A 58 0.94 4.61 2.50
CA ASP A 58 -0.21 4.26 1.66
C ASP A 58 -0.65 2.83 1.98
N GLU A 59 -1.81 2.72 2.64
CA GLU A 59 -2.36 1.48 3.15
C GLU A 59 -3.66 1.09 2.44
N VAL A 60 -3.92 1.64 1.24
CA VAL A 60 -5.18 1.44 0.51
C VAL A 60 -5.51 -0.03 0.22
N TYR A 61 -4.52 -0.92 0.27
CA TYR A 61 -4.67 -2.36 0.08
C TYR A 61 -4.68 -3.17 1.39
N GLU A 62 -4.77 -2.54 2.55
CA GLU A 62 -4.64 -3.17 3.88
C GLU A 62 -5.52 -4.40 4.10
N ARG A 63 -6.72 -4.43 3.50
CA ARG A 63 -7.68 -5.53 3.59
C ARG A 63 -7.44 -6.63 2.55
N LEU A 64 -6.69 -6.35 1.50
CA LEU A 64 -6.38 -7.29 0.43
C LEU A 64 -5.07 -8.02 0.75
N ILE A 65 -5.16 -8.97 1.68
CA ILE A 65 -4.04 -9.75 2.21
C ILE A 65 -4.40 -11.22 2.18
N TYR A 66 -3.41 -12.06 1.91
CA TYR A 66 -3.60 -13.48 1.65
C TYR A 66 -2.74 -14.34 2.57
N ASP A 67 -3.09 -15.63 2.64
CA ASP A 67 -2.27 -16.69 3.25
C ASP A 67 -1.92 -16.47 4.73
N GLY A 68 -2.79 -15.79 5.48
CA GLY A 68 -2.59 -15.54 6.91
C GLY A 68 -1.58 -14.43 7.23
N GLU A 69 -1.09 -13.71 6.21
CA GLU A 69 -0.31 -12.48 6.45
C GLU A 69 -1.15 -11.46 7.22
N LYS A 70 -0.46 -10.54 7.89
CA LYS A 70 -1.12 -9.47 8.65
C LYS A 70 -0.61 -8.12 8.20
N HIS A 71 -1.53 -7.21 7.94
CA HIS A 71 -1.18 -5.80 7.81
C HIS A 71 -0.88 -5.22 9.18
N VAL A 72 0.22 -4.47 9.27
CA VAL A 72 0.56 -3.65 10.42
C VAL A 72 0.69 -2.22 9.93
N SER A 73 -0.13 -1.32 10.45
CA SER A 73 0.06 0.11 10.19
C SER A 73 1.27 0.61 10.97
N ILE A 74 2.21 1.25 10.29
CA ILE A 74 3.39 1.82 10.95
C ILE A 74 3.00 2.89 11.98
N ALA A 75 1.86 3.58 11.80
CA ALA A 75 1.34 4.54 12.74
C ALA A 75 1.01 3.95 14.12
N SER A 76 0.80 2.61 14.20
CA SER A 76 0.53 1.92 15.46
C SER A 76 1.78 1.63 16.30
N LEU A 77 2.96 1.82 15.73
CA LEU A 77 4.22 1.55 16.41
C LEU A 77 4.64 2.71 17.31
N PRO A 78 5.43 2.45 18.37
CA PRO A 78 5.88 3.50 19.29
C PRO A 78 6.58 4.67 18.58
N GLY A 79 6.18 5.90 18.91
CA GLY A 79 6.75 7.13 18.35
C GLY A 79 6.36 7.43 16.91
N MET A 80 5.41 6.66 16.32
CA MET A 80 5.04 6.84 14.92
C MET A 80 3.72 7.57 14.72
N LYS A 81 2.83 7.59 15.71
CA LYS A 81 1.55 8.29 15.61
C LYS A 81 1.71 9.78 15.31
N GLU A 82 2.73 10.40 15.90
CA GLU A 82 3.01 11.83 15.83
C GLU A 82 3.74 12.23 14.53
N ARG A 83 4.12 11.26 13.70
CA ARG A 83 4.91 11.49 12.48
C ARG A 83 4.44 10.73 11.26
N THR A 84 3.28 10.08 11.32
CA THR A 84 2.77 9.30 10.19
C THR A 84 1.54 9.94 9.58
N PHE A 85 1.54 9.99 8.24
CA PHE A 85 0.36 10.21 7.42
C PHE A 85 -0.08 8.86 6.89
N THR A 86 -1.16 8.31 7.44
CA THR A 86 -1.77 7.08 6.94
C THR A 86 -2.81 7.43 5.88
N LEU A 87 -2.52 7.05 4.64
CA LEU A 87 -3.42 7.25 3.51
C LEU A 87 -4.20 5.96 3.28
N ASN A 88 -5.51 6.09 3.11
CA ASN A 88 -6.38 4.97 2.81
C ASN A 88 -7.57 5.43 1.97
N GLY A 89 -8.43 4.52 1.55
CA GLY A 89 -9.58 4.86 0.73
C GLY A 89 -10.51 3.69 0.46
N MET A 90 -11.66 4.04 -0.08
CA MET A 90 -12.75 3.09 -0.33
C MET A 90 -12.59 2.30 -1.63
N SER A 91 -11.68 2.76 -2.50
CA SER A 91 -11.57 2.26 -3.89
C SER A 91 -11.23 0.78 -3.99
N LYS A 92 -10.45 0.22 -3.06
CA LYS A 92 -9.87 -1.13 -3.19
C LYS A 92 -10.57 -2.14 -2.30
N ALA A 93 -10.47 -1.96 -0.99
CA ALA A 93 -11.07 -2.87 -0.02
C ALA A 93 -12.60 -2.98 -0.13
N TYR A 94 -13.25 -1.91 -0.55
CA TYR A 94 -14.72 -1.83 -0.63
C TYR A 94 -15.25 -1.81 -2.07
N ALA A 95 -14.37 -1.99 -3.08
CA ALA A 95 -14.74 -1.92 -4.51
C ALA A 95 -15.52 -0.65 -4.88
N MET A 96 -15.23 0.47 -4.20
CA MET A 96 -15.88 1.77 -4.39
C MET A 96 -14.97 2.74 -5.18
N ASP A 97 -14.25 2.25 -6.20
CA ASP A 97 -13.33 3.06 -6.97
C ASP A 97 -14.03 4.19 -7.75
N GLY A 98 -15.22 3.93 -8.27
CA GLY A 98 -16.07 4.93 -8.94
C GLY A 98 -16.59 6.04 -8.02
N TRP A 99 -16.61 5.83 -6.71
CA TRP A 99 -17.12 6.81 -5.73
C TRP A 99 -16.12 7.91 -5.40
N ARG A 100 -14.86 7.74 -5.77
CA ARG A 100 -13.78 8.73 -5.66
C ARG A 100 -13.56 9.29 -4.25
N LEU A 101 -13.47 8.42 -3.23
CA LEU A 101 -13.20 8.82 -1.84
C LEU A 101 -11.96 8.13 -1.29
N GLY A 102 -11.07 8.93 -0.74
CA GLY A 102 -9.97 8.53 0.13
C GLY A 102 -9.95 9.40 1.38
N TYR A 103 -9.16 8.99 2.33
CA TYR A 103 -8.96 9.73 3.57
C TYR A 103 -7.50 9.61 4.04
N VAL A 104 -7.10 10.54 4.89
CA VAL A 104 -5.80 10.55 5.55
C VAL A 104 -5.99 10.75 7.04
N ALA A 105 -5.27 9.96 7.83
CA ALA A 105 -5.11 10.15 9.26
C ALA A 105 -3.68 10.64 9.53
N ALA A 106 -3.54 11.78 10.21
CA ALA A 106 -2.25 12.39 10.53
C ALA A 106 -2.38 13.28 11.78
N PRO A 107 -1.29 13.79 12.36
CA PRO A 107 -1.37 14.75 13.43
C PRO A 107 -2.17 16.00 13.05
N GLU A 108 -2.92 16.54 14.02
CA GLU A 108 -3.92 17.59 13.79
C GLU A 108 -3.35 18.83 13.08
N GLU A 109 -2.16 19.25 13.43
CA GLU A 109 -1.51 20.42 12.82
C GLU A 109 -1.35 20.28 11.29
N TYR A 110 -1.01 19.07 10.82
CA TYR A 110 -0.89 18.80 9.38
C TYR A 110 -2.27 18.71 8.72
N ILE A 111 -3.25 18.09 9.39
CA ILE A 111 -4.63 18.03 8.88
C ILE A 111 -5.21 19.44 8.71
N LEU A 112 -4.99 20.33 9.67
CA LEU A 112 -5.44 21.71 9.57
C LEU A 112 -4.78 22.47 8.39
N ALA A 113 -3.49 22.22 8.14
CA ALA A 113 -2.80 22.78 6.99
C ALA A 113 -3.31 22.20 5.66
N MET A 114 -3.48 20.86 5.60
CA MET A 114 -4.00 20.18 4.41
C MET A 114 -5.41 20.63 4.05
N ASN A 115 -6.28 20.82 5.05
CA ASN A 115 -7.65 21.29 4.84
C ASN A 115 -7.71 22.66 4.16
N LYS A 116 -6.78 23.56 4.43
CA LYS A 116 -6.72 24.85 3.74
C LYS A 116 -6.51 24.69 2.24
N PHE A 117 -5.59 23.79 1.83
CA PHE A 117 -5.40 23.50 0.42
C PHE A 117 -6.58 22.75 -0.19
N HIS A 118 -7.14 21.78 0.55
CA HIS A 118 -8.26 20.98 0.09
C HIS A 118 -9.50 21.83 -0.23
N GLN A 119 -9.82 22.81 0.62
CA GLN A 119 -10.92 23.73 0.42
C GLN A 119 -10.82 24.52 -0.90
N TYR A 120 -9.61 24.90 -1.30
CA TYR A 120 -9.38 25.64 -2.55
C TYR A 120 -9.25 24.75 -3.79
N ASN A 121 -8.92 23.46 -3.60
CA ASN A 121 -8.72 22.52 -4.70
C ASN A 121 -10.01 21.75 -5.04
N THR A 122 -10.68 21.20 -4.05
CA THR A 122 -11.81 20.28 -4.26
C THR A 122 -13.07 20.68 -3.45
N THR A 123 -12.93 21.57 -2.47
CA THR A 123 -13.95 21.96 -1.49
C THR A 123 -14.26 20.81 -0.50
N CYS A 124 -14.93 19.75 -0.94
CA CYS A 124 -15.18 18.53 -0.17
C CYS A 124 -15.61 17.38 -1.10
N ALA A 125 -15.50 16.15 -0.61
CA ALA A 125 -16.13 15.01 -1.25
C ALA A 125 -17.66 15.11 -1.16
N PRO A 126 -18.43 14.57 -2.14
CA PRO A 126 -19.90 14.59 -2.11
C PRO A 126 -20.44 13.96 -0.83
N ASN A 127 -21.44 14.59 -0.21
CA ASN A 127 -21.96 14.19 1.09
C ASN A 127 -22.48 12.73 1.12
N PHE A 128 -23.22 12.33 0.10
CA PHE A 128 -23.74 10.96 0.01
C PHE A 128 -22.63 9.91 -0.09
N VAL A 129 -21.51 10.26 -0.72
CA VAL A 129 -20.31 9.39 -0.79
C VAL A 129 -19.68 9.24 0.59
N GLN A 130 -19.59 10.32 1.36
CA GLN A 130 -19.07 10.28 2.73
C GLN A 130 -19.94 9.39 3.64
N LEU A 131 -21.29 9.55 3.54
CA LEU A 131 -22.23 8.74 4.31
C LEU A 131 -22.15 7.25 3.94
N ALA A 132 -22.11 6.94 2.64
CA ALA A 132 -21.96 5.56 2.16
C ALA A 132 -20.64 4.93 2.62
N SER A 133 -19.56 5.71 2.59
CA SER A 133 -18.24 5.25 3.04
C SER A 133 -18.21 5.02 4.55
N ALA A 134 -18.87 5.89 5.33
CA ALA A 134 -19.01 5.70 6.77
C ALA A 134 -19.83 4.43 7.09
N ALA A 135 -20.90 4.16 6.35
CA ALA A 135 -21.64 2.91 6.47
C ALA A 135 -20.75 1.71 6.15
N ALA A 136 -20.04 1.71 5.02
CA ALA A 136 -19.15 0.62 4.63
C ALA A 136 -18.03 0.33 5.64
N LEU A 137 -17.53 1.36 6.34
CA LEU A 137 -16.51 1.22 7.38
C LEU A 137 -17.07 0.67 8.70
N ASN A 138 -18.36 0.93 9.00
CA ASN A 138 -19.00 0.54 10.26
C ASN A 138 -19.78 -0.77 10.15
N GLU A 139 -20.17 -1.17 8.96
CA GLU A 139 -20.92 -2.42 8.73
C GLU A 139 -19.93 -3.56 8.46
N GLU A 140 -19.83 -4.47 9.42
CA GLU A 140 -19.03 -5.69 9.25
C GLU A 140 -19.83 -6.74 8.49
N GLY A 141 -19.76 -6.68 7.15
CA GLY A 141 -20.29 -7.72 6.26
C GLY A 141 -19.20 -8.70 5.80
N ASP A 142 -19.61 -9.82 5.21
CA ASP A 142 -18.67 -10.79 4.61
C ASP A 142 -18.20 -10.40 3.20
N GLU A 143 -18.69 -9.30 2.65
CA GLU A 143 -18.47 -8.89 1.26
C GLU A 143 -16.99 -8.66 0.97
N VAL A 144 -16.28 -7.96 1.86
CA VAL A 144 -14.83 -7.73 1.73
C VAL A 144 -14.08 -9.05 1.77
N ASN A 145 -14.42 -9.93 2.72
CA ASN A 145 -13.78 -11.24 2.82
C ASN A 145 -14.10 -12.13 1.63
N ALA A 146 -15.32 -12.09 1.11
CA ALA A 146 -15.70 -12.82 -0.10
C ALA A 146 -14.89 -12.35 -1.30
N MET A 147 -14.71 -11.05 -1.46
CA MET A 147 -13.86 -10.47 -2.50
C MET A 147 -12.39 -10.87 -2.33
N VAL A 148 -11.85 -10.87 -1.11
CA VAL A 148 -10.48 -11.31 -0.83
C VAL A 148 -10.28 -12.78 -1.20
N ARG A 149 -11.26 -13.66 -0.88
CA ARG A 149 -11.22 -15.08 -1.29
C ARG A 149 -11.19 -15.23 -2.81
N GLU A 150 -11.98 -14.45 -3.53
CA GLU A 150 -11.99 -14.48 -5.00
C GLU A 150 -10.68 -13.94 -5.60
N TYR A 151 -10.12 -12.84 -5.08
CA TYR A 151 -8.81 -12.35 -5.50
C TYR A 151 -7.71 -13.38 -5.22
N LYS A 152 -7.74 -14.06 -4.08
CA LYS A 152 -6.82 -15.16 -3.79
C LYS A 152 -6.91 -16.26 -4.83
N ARG A 153 -8.12 -16.71 -5.17
CA ARG A 153 -8.35 -17.75 -6.18
C ARG A 153 -7.79 -17.34 -7.55
N ARG A 154 -8.03 -16.09 -7.97
CA ARG A 154 -7.50 -15.55 -9.23
C ARG A 154 -5.98 -15.46 -9.21
N ARG A 155 -5.41 -14.96 -8.12
CA ARG A 155 -3.97 -14.89 -7.91
C ARG A 155 -3.32 -16.26 -8.05
N ASP A 156 -3.82 -17.25 -7.33
CA ASP A 156 -3.26 -18.61 -7.32
C ASP A 156 -3.27 -19.22 -8.71
N HIS A 157 -4.38 -19.05 -9.45
CA HIS A 157 -4.48 -19.49 -10.85
C HIS A 157 -3.48 -18.76 -11.76
N ALA A 158 -3.41 -17.44 -11.68
CA ALA A 158 -2.54 -16.64 -12.53
C ALA A 158 -1.05 -16.89 -12.25
N VAL A 159 -0.65 -16.98 -10.98
CA VAL A 159 0.74 -17.31 -10.59
C VAL A 159 1.15 -18.67 -11.14
N LYS A 160 0.27 -19.67 -11.02
CA LYS A 160 0.52 -21.00 -11.61
C LYS A 160 0.69 -20.90 -13.12
N ALA A 161 -0.25 -20.29 -13.83
CA ALA A 161 -0.23 -20.18 -15.29
C ALA A 161 1.02 -19.42 -15.79
N ILE A 162 1.42 -18.34 -15.11
CA ILE A 162 2.61 -17.57 -15.49
C ILE A 162 3.88 -18.43 -15.34
N ASN A 163 4.03 -19.12 -14.21
CA ASN A 163 5.22 -19.93 -13.94
C ASN A 163 5.29 -21.23 -14.81
N GLU A 164 4.22 -21.60 -15.51
CA GLU A 164 4.21 -22.66 -16.52
C GLU A 164 4.70 -22.19 -17.89
N ILE A 165 4.82 -20.87 -18.12
CA ILE A 165 5.31 -20.33 -19.40
C ILE A 165 6.83 -20.27 -19.38
N PRO A 166 7.52 -20.93 -20.33
CA PRO A 166 8.98 -20.91 -20.41
C PRO A 166 9.54 -19.48 -20.49
N GLY A 167 10.48 -19.15 -19.62
CA GLY A 167 11.13 -17.84 -19.57
C GLY A 167 10.38 -16.78 -18.77
N LEU A 168 9.19 -17.08 -18.22
CA LEU A 168 8.50 -16.23 -17.27
C LEU A 168 8.61 -16.80 -15.86
N SER A 169 8.64 -15.89 -14.87
CA SER A 169 8.48 -16.26 -13.48
C SER A 169 7.84 -15.11 -12.70
N CYS A 170 7.18 -15.44 -11.62
CA CYS A 170 6.71 -14.47 -10.64
C CYS A 170 6.68 -15.07 -9.24
N GLN A 171 6.90 -14.23 -8.24
CA GLN A 171 6.63 -14.58 -6.86
C GLN A 171 5.12 -14.53 -6.61
N CYS A 172 4.65 -15.36 -5.66
CA CYS A 172 3.27 -15.31 -5.23
C CYS A 172 3.07 -14.05 -4.34
N PRO A 173 2.24 -13.08 -4.79
CA PRO A 173 2.00 -11.86 -4.01
C PRO A 173 1.32 -12.17 -2.68
N LYS A 174 1.70 -11.45 -1.63
CA LYS A 174 1.13 -11.58 -0.29
C LYS A 174 -0.06 -10.64 -0.07
N GLY A 175 -0.17 -9.59 -0.88
CA GLY A 175 -1.26 -8.63 -0.80
C GLY A 175 -1.55 -7.94 -2.13
N ALA A 176 -2.49 -6.99 -2.09
CA ALA A 176 -3.01 -6.27 -3.26
C ALA A 176 -3.59 -7.22 -4.32
N PHE A 177 -3.70 -6.81 -5.57
CA PHE A 177 -4.19 -7.63 -6.68
C PHE A 177 -3.26 -7.56 -7.92
N TYR A 178 -1.96 -7.35 -7.66
CA TYR A 178 -0.94 -7.27 -8.69
C TYR A 178 -0.07 -8.52 -8.68
N ILE A 179 0.43 -8.89 -9.86
CA ILE A 179 1.47 -9.88 -10.03
C ILE A 179 2.62 -9.22 -10.78
N PHE A 180 3.79 -9.22 -10.19
CA PHE A 180 5.00 -8.65 -10.79
C PHE A 180 5.78 -9.75 -11.51
N ILE A 181 5.70 -9.75 -12.84
CA ILE A 181 6.26 -10.81 -13.67
C ILE A 181 7.72 -10.49 -13.99
N ASN A 182 8.60 -11.45 -13.76
CA ASN A 182 10.00 -11.37 -14.14
C ASN A 182 10.14 -11.78 -15.61
N LEU A 183 10.61 -10.86 -16.44
CA LEU A 183 10.84 -11.04 -17.88
C LEU A 183 12.33 -11.10 -18.23
N SER A 184 13.23 -11.17 -17.26
CA SER A 184 14.69 -11.08 -17.47
C SER A 184 15.25 -12.23 -18.29
N LEU A 185 14.55 -13.37 -18.33
CA LEU A 185 14.94 -14.54 -19.13
C LEU A 185 14.44 -14.48 -20.58
N ILE A 186 13.57 -13.52 -20.90
CA ILE A 186 13.11 -13.28 -22.26
C ILE A 186 13.87 -12.08 -22.80
N HIS A 187 14.67 -12.28 -23.86
CA HIS A 187 15.21 -11.18 -24.63
C HIS A 187 14.07 -10.47 -25.34
N ILE A 188 13.42 -9.55 -24.65
CA ILE A 188 12.46 -8.65 -25.27
C ILE A 188 13.30 -7.61 -26.01
N SER A 189 13.53 -7.82 -27.31
CA SER A 189 13.91 -6.72 -28.17
C SER A 189 12.79 -5.70 -28.09
N GLU A 190 13.13 -4.43 -27.81
CA GLU A 190 12.15 -3.35 -27.87
C GLU A 190 11.35 -3.48 -29.16
N PRO A 191 9.99 -3.44 -29.09
CA PRO A 191 9.21 -3.40 -30.30
C PRO A 191 9.69 -2.16 -31.08
N THR A 192 10.32 -2.38 -32.22
CA THR A 192 10.58 -1.31 -33.16
C THR A 192 9.22 -0.70 -33.50
N ARG A 193 8.94 0.49 -32.94
CA ARG A 193 7.77 1.26 -33.34
C ARG A 193 7.88 1.48 -34.84
N PRO A 194 6.84 1.12 -35.63
CA PRO A 194 6.80 1.47 -37.02
C PRO A 194 6.79 2.96 -37.21
#